data_07e436deff0764765c35b67395e1bbd1
#
_entry.id   07e436deff0764765c35b67395e1bbd1
#
_cell.length_a   1.000
_cell.length_b   1.000
_cell.length_c   1.000
_cell.angle_alpha   90.00
_cell.angle_beta   90.00
_cell.angle_gamma   90.00
#
_symmetry.space_group_name_H-M   'P 1'
#
loop_
_entity.id
_entity.type
_entity.pdbx_description
1 polymer ?
#
loop_
_entity_poly.entity_id
_entity_poly.type
_entity_poly.pdbx_seq_one_letter_code
_entity_poly.pdbx_strand_id
1 'polypeptide(L)'
;LKEIKEMNSDDILDESVFIELFEIEDVIERSTKIVQLTRKAKDLGVKGSFEELLRAYKQVDREIKRQAKEKHPISTLDNYTNFTGNYERMYCGMWIANDTGIYAQKSGGLEDVVCYHPILPIERLKNLETGEEQIKLAYKRNNKWNEIVVPKTMITSANKIVALSGRGIAVTSENAKLLVKYLADVENSNDDYINVQYSTSKLGWINKDFIPYDTNIIFDGDMRFKTVFESISEYGSYDVWIEHIKALRASGRIELKFLLAASFASVLVQILGGLPFFVDLWGETEGGKTVSLMVAASVWANPDESKYIGDFKTTDVALEAKADMLNHLPMFLDDTSKVSARIRDNFESIVYDLCSGKGKSRSNKELGVNRENRWRNIMICNGERPLSGYVNQGGAINRILEIECGEKVYEDPQTTANLVKMNYGHAGKNFVEIIKQLGIDKIRKIQQEFQTVLFDTDKMQKQSLSLSIVLTADRIATDYIFKDKAYISLDDAKKVLSDRNEISDNERCYQYLLDKIAMNATRFDATTNCEKWGTIDKGFAILYNQAFNELCDSGHFSKRSFLSWAIKNDVVQTDSNGNPTKPKKIDGKNSRCVFLKLIPDESEISEEWTNVQGELPFD
;
A
#
# COMPACT_ATOMS: atom_id res chain seq x y z
N LEU A 1 -16.54 -25.50 -29.75
CA LEU A 1 -16.22 -26.38 -28.60
C LEU A 1 -17.31 -26.32 -27.53
N LYS A 2 -17.47 -27.45 -26.77
CA LYS A 2 -18.24 -27.47 -25.52
C LYS A 2 -17.66 -26.43 -24.55
N GLU A 3 -18.47 -25.85 -23.67
CA GLU A 3 -17.93 -25.04 -22.60
C GLU A 3 -16.93 -25.86 -21.76
N ILE A 4 -15.81 -25.27 -21.38
CA ILE A 4 -14.72 -25.95 -20.62
C ILE A 4 -15.27 -26.65 -19.38
N LYS A 5 -16.35 -26.14 -18.79
CA LYS A 5 -17.00 -26.73 -17.62
C LYS A 5 -17.68 -28.07 -17.91
N GLU A 6 -18.13 -28.30 -19.13
CA GLU A 6 -18.90 -29.47 -19.56
C GLU A 6 -18.03 -30.55 -20.23
N MET A 7 -16.73 -30.27 -20.45
CA MET A 7 -15.79 -31.22 -21.04
C MET A 7 -15.52 -32.40 -20.13
N ASN A 8 -15.50 -33.62 -20.72
CA ASN A 8 -15.03 -34.82 -20.07
C ASN A 8 -13.56 -35.12 -20.43
N SER A 9 -13.02 -36.25 -19.97
CA SER A 9 -11.62 -36.65 -20.18
C SER A 9 -11.23 -36.77 -21.64
N ASP A 10 -12.13 -37.27 -22.48
CA ASP A 10 -11.90 -37.50 -23.92
C ASP A 10 -12.00 -36.18 -24.66
N ASP A 11 -12.99 -35.32 -24.31
CA ASP A 11 -13.17 -34.00 -24.91
C ASP A 11 -11.93 -33.12 -24.71
N ILE A 12 -11.30 -33.16 -23.52
CA ILE A 12 -10.17 -32.27 -23.19
C ILE A 12 -8.84 -32.73 -23.81
N LEU A 13 -8.73 -33.98 -24.18
CA LEU A 13 -7.58 -34.55 -24.88
C LEU A 13 -7.78 -34.59 -26.40
N ASP A 14 -8.94 -34.17 -26.90
CA ASP A 14 -9.22 -34.13 -28.34
C ASP A 14 -8.35 -33.11 -29.07
N GLU A 15 -7.89 -33.47 -30.27
CA GLU A 15 -7.02 -32.67 -31.12
C GLU A 15 -7.59 -31.28 -31.41
N SER A 16 -8.91 -31.17 -31.59
CA SER A 16 -9.59 -29.91 -31.91
C SER A 16 -9.40 -28.85 -30.83
N VAL A 17 -9.28 -29.26 -29.56
CA VAL A 17 -9.03 -28.32 -28.44
C VAL A 17 -7.69 -27.62 -28.60
N PHE A 18 -6.65 -28.36 -29.00
CA PHE A 18 -5.31 -27.79 -29.16
C PHE A 18 -5.23 -26.95 -30.45
N ILE A 19 -5.87 -27.38 -31.53
CA ILE A 19 -5.92 -26.59 -32.78
C ILE A 19 -6.56 -25.23 -32.51
N GLU A 20 -7.77 -25.18 -31.94
CA GLU A 20 -8.43 -23.90 -31.64
C GLU A 20 -7.65 -23.05 -30.64
N LEU A 21 -6.97 -23.68 -29.67
CA LEU A 21 -6.15 -22.98 -28.69
C LEU A 21 -4.99 -22.20 -29.36
N PHE A 22 -4.37 -22.79 -30.38
CA PHE A 22 -3.24 -22.17 -31.09
C PHE A 22 -3.66 -21.26 -32.25
N GLU A 23 -4.94 -21.27 -32.66
CA GLU A 23 -5.54 -20.28 -33.56
C GLU A 23 -5.85 -18.94 -32.89
N ILE A 24 -5.89 -18.87 -31.55
CA ILE A 24 -6.11 -17.63 -30.83
C ILE A 24 -4.88 -16.73 -30.97
N GLU A 25 -5.04 -15.62 -31.66
CA GLU A 25 -3.95 -14.64 -31.87
C GLU A 25 -3.59 -13.89 -30.58
N ASP A 26 -4.60 -13.56 -29.74
CA ASP A 26 -4.37 -12.87 -28.46
C ASP A 26 -3.69 -13.81 -27.45
N VAL A 27 -2.45 -13.46 -27.13
CA VAL A 27 -1.60 -14.23 -26.21
C VAL A 27 -2.20 -14.32 -24.80
N ILE A 28 -2.91 -13.28 -24.34
CA ILE A 28 -3.54 -13.25 -23.02
C ILE A 28 -4.73 -14.19 -23.00
N GLU A 29 -5.60 -14.12 -24.01
CA GLU A 29 -6.76 -14.98 -24.13
C GLU A 29 -6.34 -16.45 -24.22
N ARG A 30 -5.36 -16.74 -25.08
CA ARG A 30 -4.79 -18.09 -25.22
C ARG A 30 -4.23 -18.62 -23.90
N SER A 31 -3.42 -17.82 -23.20
CA SER A 31 -2.83 -18.23 -21.90
C SER A 31 -3.90 -18.47 -20.86
N THR A 32 -4.93 -17.65 -20.82
CA THR A 32 -6.07 -17.81 -19.89
C THR A 32 -6.82 -19.12 -20.17
N LYS A 33 -7.07 -19.46 -21.43
CA LYS A 33 -7.69 -20.73 -21.82
C LYS A 33 -6.81 -21.93 -21.47
N ILE A 34 -5.49 -21.85 -21.67
CA ILE A 34 -4.54 -22.90 -21.27
C ILE A 34 -4.65 -23.18 -19.76
N VAL A 35 -4.68 -22.15 -18.94
CA VAL A 35 -4.80 -22.29 -17.47
C VAL A 35 -6.13 -22.96 -17.10
N GLN A 36 -7.24 -22.53 -17.72
CA GLN A 36 -8.55 -23.10 -17.47
C GLN A 36 -8.61 -24.59 -17.86
N LEU A 37 -8.09 -24.93 -19.04
CA LEU A 37 -8.01 -26.31 -19.52
C LEU A 37 -7.10 -27.17 -18.64
N THR A 38 -5.95 -26.63 -18.19
CA THR A 38 -5.04 -27.36 -17.29
C THR A 38 -5.69 -27.64 -15.93
N ARG A 39 -6.49 -26.71 -15.40
CA ARG A 39 -7.27 -26.93 -14.17
C ARG A 39 -8.30 -28.04 -14.38
N LYS A 40 -9.07 -27.96 -15.46
CA LYS A 40 -10.08 -28.98 -15.79
C LYS A 40 -9.44 -30.36 -16.02
N ALA A 41 -8.30 -30.44 -16.70
CA ALA A 41 -7.54 -31.67 -16.88
C ALA A 41 -7.06 -32.27 -15.55
N LYS A 42 -6.70 -31.41 -14.58
CA LYS A 42 -6.36 -31.85 -13.23
C LYS A 42 -7.55 -32.43 -12.50
N ASP A 43 -8.71 -31.78 -12.58
CA ASP A 43 -9.96 -32.24 -11.94
C ASP A 43 -10.45 -33.56 -12.53
N LEU A 44 -10.18 -33.80 -13.82
CA LEU A 44 -10.51 -35.04 -14.55
C LEU A 44 -9.44 -36.13 -14.40
N GLY A 45 -8.33 -35.87 -13.71
CA GLY A 45 -7.24 -36.84 -13.50
C GLY A 45 -6.33 -37.08 -14.71
N VAL A 46 -6.48 -36.33 -15.80
CA VAL A 46 -5.72 -36.50 -17.06
C VAL A 46 -4.68 -35.40 -17.31
N LYS A 47 -4.26 -34.70 -16.26
CA LYS A 47 -3.34 -33.56 -16.35
C LYS A 47 -2.03 -33.91 -17.07
N GLY A 48 -1.43 -35.08 -16.78
CA GLY A 48 -0.17 -35.49 -17.41
C GLY A 48 -0.27 -35.63 -18.93
N SER A 49 -1.31 -36.29 -19.40
CA SER A 49 -1.58 -36.49 -20.84
C SER A 49 -1.89 -35.15 -21.53
N PHE A 50 -2.66 -34.28 -20.88
CA PHE A 50 -2.95 -32.94 -21.40
C PHE A 50 -1.68 -32.10 -21.54
N GLU A 51 -0.80 -32.05 -20.53
CA GLU A 51 0.45 -31.30 -20.59
C GLU A 51 1.42 -31.84 -21.66
N GLU A 52 1.42 -33.19 -21.87
CA GLU A 52 2.23 -33.80 -22.92
C GLU A 52 1.72 -33.39 -24.32
N LEU A 53 0.42 -33.50 -24.57
CA LEU A 53 -0.20 -33.04 -25.81
C LEU A 53 0.01 -31.52 -26.03
N LEU A 54 -0.18 -30.71 -25.02
CA LEU A 54 0.06 -29.28 -25.08
C LEU A 54 1.51 -28.95 -25.48
N ARG A 55 2.49 -29.72 -24.98
CA ARG A 55 3.90 -29.55 -25.39
C ARG A 55 4.09 -29.94 -26.87
N ALA A 56 3.52 -31.07 -27.29
CA ALA A 56 3.60 -31.52 -28.68
C ALA A 56 3.00 -30.49 -29.65
N TYR A 57 1.80 -29.99 -29.34
CA TYR A 57 1.15 -28.93 -30.18
C TYR A 57 1.88 -27.60 -30.13
N LYS A 58 2.44 -27.19 -29.03
CA LYS A 58 3.36 -26.05 -28.96
C LYS A 58 4.56 -26.23 -29.90
N GLN A 59 5.10 -27.41 -29.97
CA GLN A 59 6.23 -27.69 -30.86
C GLN A 59 5.83 -27.64 -32.32
N VAL A 60 4.66 -28.15 -32.69
CA VAL A 60 4.12 -28.08 -34.06
C VAL A 60 3.80 -26.64 -34.45
N ASP A 61 3.13 -25.86 -33.63
CA ASP A 61 2.82 -24.44 -33.88
C ASP A 61 4.12 -23.62 -34.11
N ARG A 62 5.12 -23.90 -33.34
CA ARG A 62 6.46 -23.32 -33.48
C ARG A 62 7.10 -23.67 -34.83
N GLU A 63 7.04 -24.94 -35.21
CA GLU A 63 7.58 -25.42 -36.49
C GLU A 63 6.88 -24.74 -37.68
N ILE A 64 5.54 -24.61 -37.63
CA ILE A 64 4.73 -23.92 -38.64
C ILE A 64 5.13 -22.43 -38.72
N LYS A 65 5.24 -21.75 -37.60
CA LYS A 65 5.65 -20.34 -37.54
C LYS A 65 7.11 -20.14 -37.98
N ARG A 66 7.97 -21.09 -37.71
CA ARG A 66 9.36 -21.10 -38.21
C ARG A 66 9.39 -21.20 -39.73
N GLN A 67 8.66 -22.14 -40.33
CA GLN A 67 8.57 -22.30 -41.78
C GLN A 67 7.96 -21.07 -42.46
N ALA A 68 7.06 -20.36 -41.79
CA ALA A 68 6.50 -19.10 -42.27
C ALA A 68 7.52 -17.95 -42.25
N LYS A 69 8.47 -17.94 -41.31
CA LYS A 69 9.58 -16.94 -41.23
C LYS A 69 10.73 -17.20 -42.20
N GLU A 70 10.87 -18.41 -42.74
CA GLU A 70 11.96 -18.79 -43.68
C GLU A 70 12.03 -17.98 -44.99
N LYS A 71 11.17 -16.98 -45.19
CA LYS A 71 11.21 -16.08 -46.34
C LYS A 71 12.21 -14.94 -46.26
N HIS A 72 13.01 -14.84 -45.20
CA HIS A 72 14.11 -13.87 -45.10
C HIS A 72 15.47 -14.54 -45.23
N PRO A 73 16.32 -14.10 -46.19
CA PRO A 73 17.58 -14.77 -46.53
C PRO A 73 18.71 -14.41 -45.55
N ILE A 74 18.66 -14.89 -44.32
CA ILE A 74 19.77 -14.82 -43.39
C ILE A 74 20.01 -16.21 -42.81
N SER A 75 21.03 -16.88 -43.33
CA SER A 75 21.61 -18.15 -42.87
C SER A 75 20.84 -19.43 -43.20
N THR A 76 21.37 -20.20 -44.10
CA THR A 76 20.92 -21.53 -44.56
C THR A 76 21.33 -22.67 -43.61
N LEU A 77 21.78 -22.41 -42.40
CA LEU A 77 22.20 -23.42 -41.43
C LEU A 77 21.17 -23.55 -40.31
N ASP A 78 20.56 -24.71 -40.23
CA ASP A 78 19.65 -25.18 -39.16
C ASP A 78 20.49 -25.43 -37.89
N ASN A 79 20.84 -24.37 -37.17
CA ASN A 79 21.73 -24.45 -36.02
C ASN A 79 20.98 -24.09 -34.73
N TYR A 80 20.93 -25.04 -33.81
CA TYR A 80 20.24 -24.93 -32.54
C TYR A 80 21.18 -25.14 -31.37
N THR A 81 20.82 -24.59 -30.23
CA THR A 81 21.51 -24.88 -28.97
C THR A 81 21.46 -26.38 -28.67
N ASN A 82 22.59 -26.93 -28.27
CA ASN A 82 22.74 -28.35 -27.96
C ASN A 82 23.21 -28.55 -26.52
N PHE A 83 22.29 -28.24 -25.58
CA PHE A 83 22.54 -28.38 -24.15
C PHE A 83 21.85 -29.63 -23.61
N THR A 84 22.52 -30.34 -22.70
CA THR A 84 21.88 -31.40 -21.94
C THR A 84 21.08 -30.82 -20.78
N GLY A 85 19.80 -31.19 -20.63
CA GLY A 85 18.95 -30.76 -19.52
C GLY A 85 17.58 -30.27 -19.98
N ASN A 86 16.91 -29.53 -19.10
CA ASN A 86 15.47 -29.29 -19.12
C ASN A 86 14.98 -28.17 -20.08
N TYR A 87 15.86 -27.56 -20.86
CA TYR A 87 15.48 -26.45 -21.74
C TYR A 87 15.37 -26.89 -23.19
N GLU A 88 14.37 -26.36 -23.87
CA GLU A 88 14.15 -26.63 -25.28
C GLU A 88 15.28 -26.05 -26.15
N ARG A 89 15.50 -26.66 -27.29
CA ARG A 89 16.48 -26.18 -28.25
C ARG A 89 16.01 -24.87 -28.86
N MET A 90 16.87 -23.85 -28.81
CA MET A 90 16.65 -22.55 -29.42
C MET A 90 17.50 -22.39 -30.66
N TYR A 91 16.96 -21.77 -31.70
CA TYR A 91 17.76 -21.41 -32.87
C TYR A 91 18.86 -20.43 -32.48
N CYS A 92 20.11 -20.73 -32.79
CA CYS A 92 21.24 -19.91 -32.38
C CYS A 92 22.10 -19.38 -33.57
N GLY A 93 21.63 -19.56 -34.81
CA GLY A 93 22.22 -18.95 -36.00
C GLY A 93 23.69 -19.29 -36.19
N MET A 94 24.56 -18.29 -36.12
CA MET A 94 25.99 -18.44 -36.32
C MET A 94 26.79 -18.84 -35.06
N TRP A 95 26.12 -19.01 -33.93
CA TRP A 95 26.76 -19.32 -32.66
C TRP A 95 26.85 -20.84 -32.45
N ILE A 96 27.96 -21.31 -31.88
CA ILE A 96 28.06 -22.69 -31.40
C ILE A 96 27.71 -22.69 -29.92
N ALA A 97 26.63 -23.34 -29.56
CA ALA A 97 26.09 -23.37 -28.20
C ALA A 97 25.89 -24.82 -27.74
N ASN A 98 26.77 -25.30 -26.86
CA ASN A 98 26.78 -26.68 -26.36
C ASN A 98 27.12 -26.71 -24.86
N ASP A 99 27.22 -27.91 -24.28
CA ASP A 99 27.48 -28.09 -22.84
C ASP A 99 28.82 -27.54 -22.36
N THR A 100 29.80 -27.30 -23.27
CA THR A 100 31.09 -26.71 -22.91
C THR A 100 31.06 -25.20 -22.87
N GLY A 101 30.08 -24.57 -23.51
CA GLY A 101 29.93 -23.12 -23.53
C GLY A 101 29.32 -22.57 -24.81
N ILE A 102 29.52 -21.27 -25.00
CA ILE A 102 29.07 -20.54 -26.19
C ILE A 102 30.31 -20.01 -26.92
N TYR A 103 30.35 -20.19 -28.24
CA TYR A 103 31.46 -19.82 -29.09
C TYR A 103 31.01 -19.08 -30.34
N ALA A 104 31.83 -18.13 -30.81
CA ALA A 104 31.68 -17.46 -32.09
C ALA A 104 32.69 -18.02 -33.09
N GLN A 105 32.23 -18.46 -34.26
CA GLN A 105 33.10 -18.97 -35.30
C GLN A 105 33.77 -17.83 -36.04
N LYS A 106 35.09 -17.86 -36.15
CA LYS A 106 35.91 -16.93 -36.95
C LYS A 106 36.30 -17.50 -38.30
N SER A 107 36.61 -16.61 -39.23
CA SER A 107 37.22 -16.96 -40.51
C SER A 107 38.55 -17.67 -40.26
N GLY A 108 38.71 -18.91 -40.73
CA GLY A 108 39.89 -19.72 -40.51
C GLY A 108 39.79 -20.80 -39.44
N GLY A 109 38.59 -21.05 -38.90
CA GLY A 109 38.34 -22.17 -37.97
C GLY A 109 38.69 -21.88 -36.51
N LEU A 110 39.10 -20.66 -36.18
CA LEU A 110 39.31 -20.24 -34.79
C LEU A 110 37.97 -19.84 -34.15
N GLU A 111 37.78 -20.17 -32.86
CA GLU A 111 36.59 -19.85 -32.09
C GLU A 111 36.91 -18.81 -31.00
N ASP A 112 36.07 -17.77 -30.89
CA ASP A 112 36.09 -16.88 -29.72
C ASP A 112 35.14 -17.40 -28.65
N VAL A 113 35.59 -17.47 -27.42
CA VAL A 113 34.77 -17.84 -26.31
C VAL A 113 33.82 -16.68 -25.96
N VAL A 114 32.54 -16.91 -26.10
CA VAL A 114 31.48 -15.98 -25.75
C VAL A 114 31.08 -16.14 -24.28
N CYS A 115 30.92 -17.39 -23.83
CA CYS A 115 30.65 -17.72 -22.44
C CYS A 115 31.19 -19.14 -22.16
N TYR A 116 31.87 -19.31 -21.01
CA TYR A 116 32.47 -20.59 -20.60
C TYR A 116 31.47 -21.61 -20.05
N HIS A 117 30.18 -21.36 -20.17
CA HIS A 117 29.13 -22.29 -19.79
C HIS A 117 27.85 -22.00 -20.60
N PRO A 118 26.92 -22.96 -20.68
CA PRO A 118 25.62 -22.75 -21.29
C PRO A 118 24.86 -21.57 -20.67
N ILE A 119 24.27 -20.75 -21.52
CA ILE A 119 23.37 -19.65 -21.14
C ILE A 119 22.39 -19.38 -22.27
N LEU A 120 21.11 -19.13 -21.92
CA LEU A 120 20.06 -18.75 -22.89
C LEU A 120 18.97 -17.90 -22.25
N PRO A 121 18.30 -17.04 -23.01
CA PRO A 121 17.10 -16.31 -22.60
C PRO A 121 15.91 -17.25 -22.71
N ILE A 122 15.18 -17.46 -21.61
CA ILE A 122 14.07 -18.43 -21.57
C ILE A 122 12.69 -17.82 -21.46
N GLU A 123 12.60 -16.60 -20.94
CA GLU A 123 11.32 -15.96 -20.67
C GLU A 123 11.48 -14.44 -20.62
N ARG A 124 10.47 -13.70 -21.06
CA ARG A 124 10.36 -12.25 -20.90
C ARG A 124 9.31 -11.93 -19.85
N LEU A 125 9.62 -11.02 -18.95
CA LEU A 125 8.66 -10.47 -18.01
C LEU A 125 8.39 -9.02 -18.43
N LYS A 126 7.13 -8.70 -18.69
CA LYS A 126 6.69 -7.35 -19.02
C LYS A 126 5.94 -6.75 -17.85
N ASN A 127 6.53 -5.73 -17.23
CA ASN A 127 5.91 -5.07 -16.09
C ASN A 127 4.69 -4.26 -16.53
N LEU A 128 3.54 -4.50 -15.88
CA LEU A 128 2.25 -3.88 -16.24
C LEU A 128 2.18 -2.39 -15.90
N GLU A 129 2.94 -1.92 -14.92
CA GLU A 129 2.92 -0.51 -14.50
C GLU A 129 3.87 0.35 -15.30
N THR A 130 5.07 -0.17 -15.61
CA THR A 130 6.13 0.60 -16.25
C THR A 130 6.25 0.31 -17.75
N GLY A 131 5.75 -0.84 -18.20
CA GLY A 131 5.98 -1.36 -19.55
C GLY A 131 7.42 -1.84 -19.78
N GLU A 132 8.28 -1.77 -18.76
CA GLU A 132 9.66 -2.24 -18.85
C GLU A 132 9.71 -3.76 -18.96
N GLU A 133 10.70 -4.25 -19.73
CA GLU A 133 10.93 -5.67 -19.87
C GLU A 133 12.14 -6.13 -19.05
N GLN A 134 11.96 -7.27 -18.39
CA GLN A 134 13.03 -8.06 -17.81
C GLN A 134 13.16 -9.36 -18.59
N ILE A 135 14.35 -9.93 -18.58
CA ILE A 135 14.64 -11.21 -19.24
C ILE A 135 15.06 -12.24 -18.19
N LYS A 136 14.50 -13.40 -18.27
CA LYS A 136 14.90 -14.54 -17.47
C LYS A 136 15.93 -15.34 -18.25
N LEU A 137 17.13 -15.43 -17.70
CA LEU A 137 18.25 -16.19 -18.24
C LEU A 137 18.37 -17.52 -17.49
N ALA A 138 18.50 -18.62 -18.24
CA ALA A 138 18.94 -19.88 -17.69
C ALA A 138 20.42 -20.06 -18.00
N TYR A 139 21.22 -20.49 -17.01
CA TYR A 139 22.63 -20.78 -17.19
C TYR A 139 23.06 -21.99 -16.37
N LYS A 140 24.04 -22.77 -16.91
CA LYS A 140 24.49 -24.01 -16.31
C LYS A 140 25.83 -23.84 -15.61
N ARG A 141 25.87 -24.11 -14.29
CA ARG A 141 27.12 -24.12 -13.50
C ARG A 141 27.16 -25.37 -12.63
N ASN A 142 28.35 -25.95 -12.49
CA ASN A 142 28.55 -27.16 -11.70
C ASN A 142 27.51 -28.25 -12.04
N ASN A 143 27.27 -28.42 -13.33
CA ASN A 143 26.27 -29.37 -13.87
C ASN A 143 24.81 -29.13 -13.42
N LYS A 144 24.51 -27.96 -12.85
CA LYS A 144 23.14 -27.53 -12.46
C LYS A 144 22.72 -26.32 -13.25
N TRP A 145 21.47 -26.35 -13.71
CA TRP A 145 20.84 -25.19 -14.28
C TRP A 145 20.38 -24.25 -13.18
N ASN A 146 20.66 -22.97 -13.34
CA ASN A 146 20.24 -21.87 -12.50
C ASN A 146 19.49 -20.86 -13.36
N GLU A 147 18.55 -20.13 -12.75
CA GLU A 147 17.79 -19.09 -13.41
C GLU A 147 18.00 -17.75 -12.72
N ILE A 148 18.00 -16.68 -13.51
CA ILE A 148 18.09 -15.32 -13.00
C ILE A 148 17.23 -14.39 -13.85
N VAL A 149 16.47 -13.52 -13.20
CA VAL A 149 15.74 -12.43 -13.85
C VAL A 149 16.55 -11.16 -13.75
N VAL A 150 16.73 -10.47 -14.87
CA VAL A 150 17.52 -9.24 -14.96
C VAL A 150 16.84 -8.23 -15.88
N PRO A 151 16.99 -6.92 -15.63
CA PRO A 151 16.49 -5.89 -16.54
C PRO A 151 17.04 -6.08 -17.95
N LYS A 152 16.22 -5.96 -18.97
CA LYS A 152 16.64 -6.11 -20.37
C LYS A 152 17.78 -5.15 -20.72
N THR A 153 17.77 -3.95 -20.15
CA THR A 153 18.85 -2.96 -20.29
C THR A 153 20.21 -3.44 -19.79
N MET A 154 20.26 -4.48 -18.94
CA MET A 154 21.50 -5.05 -18.45
C MET A 154 22.15 -5.95 -19.50
N ILE A 155 21.38 -6.74 -20.22
CA ILE A 155 21.89 -7.68 -21.24
C ILE A 155 22.08 -7.04 -22.61
N THR A 156 21.59 -5.82 -22.83
CA THR A 156 21.76 -5.08 -24.10
C THR A 156 22.98 -4.14 -24.10
N SER A 157 23.70 -4.03 -22.99
CA SER A 157 24.86 -3.15 -22.84
C SER A 157 26.08 -3.93 -22.37
N ALA A 158 27.17 -3.88 -23.15
CA ALA A 158 28.44 -4.55 -22.82
C ALA A 158 29.02 -4.09 -21.47
N ASN A 159 28.82 -2.81 -21.10
CA ASN A 159 29.31 -2.31 -19.82
C ASN A 159 28.46 -2.77 -18.64
N LYS A 160 27.15 -2.95 -18.85
CA LYS A 160 26.21 -3.37 -17.78
C LYS A 160 26.22 -4.89 -17.57
N ILE A 161 26.36 -5.68 -18.63
CA ILE A 161 26.29 -7.15 -18.56
C ILE A 161 27.42 -7.75 -17.69
N VAL A 162 28.54 -7.07 -17.55
CA VAL A 162 29.67 -7.50 -16.69
C VAL A 162 29.23 -7.68 -15.22
N ALA A 163 28.23 -6.94 -14.76
CA ALA A 163 27.70 -7.08 -13.42
C ALA A 163 27.13 -8.49 -13.14
N LEU A 164 26.75 -9.24 -14.17
CA LEU A 164 26.28 -10.63 -14.04
C LEU A 164 27.36 -11.60 -13.57
N SER A 165 28.64 -11.21 -13.64
CA SER A 165 29.74 -12.00 -13.06
C SER A 165 29.55 -12.24 -11.57
N GLY A 166 29.02 -11.25 -10.82
CA GLY A 166 28.65 -11.36 -9.41
C GLY A 166 27.50 -12.33 -9.13
N ARG A 167 26.79 -12.77 -10.17
CA ARG A 167 25.70 -13.76 -10.11
C ARG A 167 26.12 -15.15 -10.63
N GLY A 168 27.41 -15.34 -10.93
CA GLY A 168 27.96 -16.62 -11.38
C GLY A 168 27.97 -16.83 -12.90
N ILE A 169 27.62 -15.84 -13.71
CA ILE A 169 27.70 -15.89 -15.16
C ILE A 169 29.13 -15.50 -15.57
N ALA A 170 29.78 -16.33 -16.45
CA ALA A 170 31.16 -16.12 -16.88
C ALA A 170 31.25 -15.01 -17.94
N VAL A 171 31.15 -13.77 -17.49
CA VAL A 171 31.30 -12.57 -18.31
C VAL A 171 32.39 -11.66 -17.75
N THR A 172 33.20 -11.11 -18.63
CA THR A 172 34.27 -10.15 -18.36
C THR A 172 34.16 -9.00 -19.38
N SER A 173 34.95 -7.94 -19.21
CA SER A 173 35.00 -6.84 -20.19
C SER A 173 35.41 -7.30 -21.60
N GLU A 174 36.12 -8.42 -21.73
CA GLU A 174 36.62 -8.94 -23.00
C GLU A 174 35.54 -9.65 -23.81
N ASN A 175 34.73 -10.51 -23.18
CA ASN A 175 33.67 -11.28 -23.86
C ASN A 175 32.30 -10.64 -23.81
N ALA A 176 32.12 -9.54 -23.05
CA ALA A 176 30.84 -8.87 -22.84
C ALA A 176 30.11 -8.49 -24.14
N LYS A 177 30.83 -7.96 -25.13
CA LYS A 177 30.22 -7.57 -26.42
C LYS A 177 29.67 -8.77 -27.19
N LEU A 178 30.41 -9.89 -27.18
CA LEU A 178 29.98 -11.12 -27.85
C LEU A 178 28.80 -11.76 -27.11
N LEU A 179 28.80 -11.75 -25.78
CA LEU A 179 27.70 -12.28 -24.99
C LEU A 179 26.41 -11.47 -25.19
N VAL A 180 26.49 -10.13 -25.20
CA VAL A 180 25.36 -9.25 -25.54
C VAL A 180 24.79 -9.60 -26.91
N LYS A 181 25.67 -9.75 -27.92
CA LYS A 181 25.24 -10.07 -29.29
C LYS A 181 24.60 -11.46 -29.38
N TYR A 182 25.22 -12.47 -28.74
CA TYR A 182 24.62 -13.81 -28.68
C TYR A 182 23.23 -13.82 -28.06
N LEU A 183 23.08 -13.21 -26.89
CA LEU A 183 21.76 -13.16 -26.20
C LEU A 183 20.72 -12.44 -27.04
N ALA A 184 21.11 -11.33 -27.70
CA ALA A 184 20.20 -10.59 -28.58
C ALA A 184 19.82 -11.41 -29.82
N ASP A 185 20.78 -12.07 -30.47
CA ASP A 185 20.55 -12.90 -31.67
C ASP A 185 19.63 -14.07 -31.34
N VAL A 186 19.87 -14.78 -30.22
CA VAL A 186 19.04 -15.91 -29.79
C VAL A 186 17.64 -15.43 -29.38
N GLU A 187 17.54 -14.35 -28.63
CA GLU A 187 16.24 -13.79 -28.21
C GLU A 187 15.37 -13.40 -29.43
N ASN A 188 15.94 -12.63 -30.37
CA ASN A 188 15.21 -12.16 -31.55
C ASN A 188 14.86 -13.29 -32.52
N SER A 189 15.74 -14.29 -32.67
CA SER A 189 15.49 -15.41 -33.58
C SER A 189 14.48 -16.42 -33.02
N ASN A 190 14.20 -16.35 -31.72
CA ASN A 190 13.23 -17.21 -31.04
C ASN A 190 12.10 -16.41 -30.39
N ASP A 191 11.71 -15.29 -30.96
CA ASP A 191 10.71 -14.38 -30.42
C ASP A 191 9.38 -15.07 -30.12
N ASP A 192 8.95 -15.98 -31.02
CA ASP A 192 7.72 -16.77 -30.85
C ASP A 192 7.87 -17.92 -29.82
N TYR A 193 9.09 -18.24 -29.45
CA TYR A 193 9.42 -19.31 -28.49
C TYR A 193 9.52 -18.83 -27.06
N ILE A 194 10.07 -17.62 -26.91
CA ILE A 194 10.31 -17.06 -25.58
C ILE A 194 8.97 -16.58 -25.05
N ASN A 195 8.50 -17.25 -24.01
CA ASN A 195 7.24 -16.91 -23.40
C ASN A 195 7.27 -15.49 -22.81
N VAL A 196 6.21 -14.74 -23.03
CA VAL A 196 6.04 -13.42 -22.40
C VAL A 196 5.08 -13.59 -21.23
N GLN A 197 5.59 -13.34 -20.02
CA GLN A 197 4.76 -13.28 -18.82
C GLN A 197 4.59 -11.83 -18.38
N TYR A 198 3.43 -11.53 -17.82
CA TYR A 198 3.22 -10.23 -17.20
C TYR A 198 3.73 -10.24 -15.78
N SER A 199 4.33 -9.13 -15.39
CA SER A 199 4.84 -8.93 -14.04
C SER A 199 4.36 -7.62 -13.44
N THR A 200 4.50 -7.48 -12.14
CA THR A 200 4.18 -6.28 -11.37
C THR A 200 5.16 -6.11 -10.23
N SER A 201 5.51 -4.87 -9.94
CA SER A 201 6.27 -4.51 -8.74
C SER A 201 5.39 -4.19 -7.53
N LYS A 202 4.07 -4.38 -7.66
CA LYS A 202 3.07 -4.10 -6.65
C LYS A 202 2.31 -5.33 -6.19
N LEU A 203 1.88 -5.31 -4.95
CA LEU A 203 0.97 -6.29 -4.36
C LEU A 203 -0.49 -5.80 -4.43
N GLY A 204 -1.42 -6.67 -4.03
CA GLY A 204 -2.84 -6.36 -4.03
C GLY A 204 -3.48 -6.47 -5.42
N TRP A 205 -4.49 -5.67 -5.70
CA TRP A 205 -5.28 -5.73 -6.93
C TRP A 205 -4.49 -5.20 -8.13
N ILE A 206 -4.32 -6.05 -9.12
CA ILE A 206 -3.83 -5.69 -10.46
C ILE A 206 -4.90 -6.17 -11.44
N ASN A 207 -5.69 -5.25 -11.97
CA ASN A 207 -6.90 -5.54 -12.71
C ASN A 207 -7.88 -6.40 -11.90
N LYS A 208 -8.09 -7.67 -12.28
CA LYS A 208 -8.95 -8.64 -11.60
C LYS A 208 -8.18 -9.61 -10.71
N ASP A 209 -6.86 -9.65 -10.85
CA ASP A 209 -5.97 -10.54 -10.09
C ASP A 209 -5.54 -9.87 -8.78
N PHE A 210 -5.25 -10.68 -7.78
CA PHE A 210 -4.73 -10.22 -6.48
C PHE A 210 -3.39 -10.86 -6.19
N ILE A 211 -2.32 -10.07 -6.17
CA ILE A 211 -0.95 -10.54 -5.97
C ILE A 211 -0.62 -10.52 -4.47
N PRO A 212 -0.07 -11.62 -3.91
CA PRO A 212 0.56 -12.78 -4.60
C PRO A 212 -0.34 -14.01 -4.76
N TYR A 213 -1.65 -13.94 -4.53
CA TYR A 213 -2.52 -15.13 -4.51
C TYR A 213 -2.85 -15.66 -5.91
N ASP A 214 -2.98 -14.77 -6.89
CA ASP A 214 -3.13 -15.16 -8.29
C ASP A 214 -1.76 -15.25 -8.96
N THR A 215 -1.52 -16.31 -9.72
CA THR A 215 -0.22 -16.65 -10.29
C THR A 215 -0.09 -16.24 -11.77
N ASN A 216 -1.11 -15.62 -12.34
CA ASN A 216 -1.09 -15.17 -13.74
C ASN A 216 -0.12 -14.01 -13.99
N ILE A 217 0.17 -13.25 -12.92
CA ILE A 217 1.10 -12.12 -12.93
C ILE A 217 2.19 -12.43 -11.92
N ILE A 218 3.44 -12.30 -12.33
CA ILE A 218 4.61 -12.55 -11.48
C ILE A 218 4.95 -11.26 -10.72
N PHE A 219 5.25 -11.38 -9.43
CA PHE A 219 5.82 -10.28 -8.70
C PHE A 219 7.31 -10.14 -9.02
N ASP A 220 7.71 -8.98 -9.54
CA ASP A 220 9.09 -8.62 -9.90
C ASP A 220 9.65 -7.44 -9.09
N GLY A 221 9.05 -7.19 -7.93
CA GLY A 221 9.40 -6.05 -7.07
C GLY A 221 10.84 -6.02 -6.58
N ASP A 222 11.21 -4.90 -5.98
CA ASP A 222 12.56 -4.65 -5.48
C ASP A 222 12.99 -5.71 -4.46
N MET A 223 14.16 -6.31 -4.68
CA MET A 223 14.75 -7.32 -3.79
C MET A 223 14.98 -6.84 -2.36
N ARG A 224 15.02 -5.53 -2.11
CA ARG A 224 15.07 -4.95 -0.76
C ARG A 224 13.83 -5.29 0.06
N PHE A 225 12.69 -5.53 -0.58
CA PHE A 225 11.44 -5.93 0.05
C PHE A 225 11.18 -7.45 0.00
N LYS A 226 12.17 -8.24 -0.43
CA LYS A 226 12.05 -9.70 -0.55
C LYS A 226 11.54 -10.35 0.73
N THR A 227 12.06 -9.96 1.87
CA THR A 227 11.64 -10.52 3.19
C THR A 227 10.18 -10.23 3.48
N VAL A 228 9.69 -9.01 3.14
CA VAL A 228 8.28 -8.63 3.31
C VAL A 228 7.40 -9.45 2.35
N PHE A 229 7.80 -9.55 1.09
CA PHE A 229 7.07 -10.34 0.08
C PHE A 229 6.98 -11.82 0.49
N GLU A 230 8.10 -12.45 0.85
CA GLU A 230 8.15 -13.86 1.26
C GLU A 230 7.38 -14.13 2.55
N SER A 231 7.17 -13.11 3.39
CA SER A 231 6.37 -13.24 4.60
C SER A 231 4.88 -13.39 4.32
N ILE A 232 4.40 -12.94 3.14
CA ILE A 232 3.00 -13.04 2.71
C ILE A 232 2.74 -14.43 2.16
N SER A 233 2.53 -15.36 3.06
CA SER A 233 2.34 -16.79 2.77
C SER A 233 1.42 -17.41 3.81
N GLU A 234 0.83 -18.54 3.48
CA GLU A 234 0.05 -19.35 4.42
C GLU A 234 0.98 -20.25 5.22
N TYR A 235 0.83 -20.27 6.54
CA TYR A 235 1.59 -21.15 7.41
C TYR A 235 0.76 -21.63 8.59
N GLY A 236 0.98 -22.87 9.02
CA GLY A 236 0.27 -23.51 10.12
C GLY A 236 -1.17 -23.91 9.78
N SER A 237 -2.04 -23.89 10.77
CA SER A 237 -3.44 -24.33 10.65
C SER A 237 -4.40 -23.14 10.66
N TYR A 238 -5.25 -23.07 9.63
CA TYR A 238 -6.36 -22.11 9.61
C TYR A 238 -7.35 -22.32 10.75
N ASP A 239 -7.68 -23.56 11.06
CA ASP A 239 -8.66 -23.89 12.11
C ASP A 239 -8.16 -23.43 13.49
N VAL A 240 -6.89 -23.65 13.78
CA VAL A 240 -6.27 -23.17 15.04
C VAL A 240 -6.31 -21.65 15.12
N TRP A 241 -5.96 -20.96 14.03
CA TRP A 241 -6.00 -19.51 13.96
C TRP A 241 -7.41 -18.97 14.16
N ILE A 242 -8.39 -19.49 13.40
CA ILE A 242 -9.76 -18.96 13.40
C ILE A 242 -10.46 -19.17 14.74
N GLU A 243 -10.27 -20.32 15.40
CA GLU A 243 -10.84 -20.60 16.72
C GLU A 243 -10.27 -19.65 17.78
N HIS A 244 -8.96 -19.42 17.76
CA HIS A 244 -8.32 -18.50 18.69
C HIS A 244 -8.81 -17.06 18.48
N ILE A 245 -8.88 -16.58 17.23
CA ILE A 245 -9.35 -15.23 16.92
C ILE A 245 -10.83 -15.05 17.30
N LYS A 246 -11.68 -16.06 17.09
CA LYS A 246 -13.09 -16.02 17.55
C LYS A 246 -13.17 -15.90 19.07
N ALA A 247 -12.37 -16.64 19.81
CA ALA A 247 -12.31 -16.55 21.27
C ALA A 247 -11.90 -15.13 21.72
N LEU A 248 -10.89 -14.55 21.07
CA LEU A 248 -10.48 -13.17 21.32
C LEU A 248 -11.58 -12.15 20.99
N ARG A 249 -12.27 -12.31 19.85
CA ARG A 249 -13.38 -11.43 19.44
C ARG A 249 -14.59 -11.51 20.39
N ALA A 250 -14.80 -12.68 21.00
CA ALA A 250 -15.86 -12.90 21.99
C ALA A 250 -15.63 -12.12 23.29
N SER A 251 -14.41 -11.67 23.59
CA SER A 251 -14.12 -10.79 24.74
C SER A 251 -14.81 -9.43 24.65
N GLY A 252 -15.31 -9.06 23.47
CA GLY A 252 -15.99 -7.78 23.24
C GLY A 252 -15.07 -6.58 23.09
N ARG A 253 -13.75 -6.75 23.20
CA ARG A 253 -12.75 -5.66 23.08
C ARG A 253 -12.78 -5.04 21.71
N ILE A 254 -13.08 -3.74 21.67
CA ILE A 254 -13.19 -2.97 20.44
C ILE A 254 -11.83 -2.85 19.72
N GLU A 255 -10.76 -2.70 20.47
CA GLU A 255 -9.40 -2.52 19.96
C GLU A 255 -9.02 -3.65 19.00
N LEU A 256 -9.26 -4.89 19.43
CA LEU A 256 -8.96 -6.07 18.63
C LEU A 256 -9.85 -6.18 17.38
N LYS A 257 -11.17 -6.02 17.56
CA LYS A 257 -12.12 -6.10 16.45
C LYS A 257 -11.81 -5.05 15.39
N PHE A 258 -11.49 -3.84 15.84
CA PHE A 258 -11.24 -2.72 14.95
C PHE A 258 -9.93 -2.88 14.16
N LEU A 259 -8.83 -3.33 14.81
CA LEU A 259 -7.59 -3.58 14.10
C LEU A 259 -7.71 -4.72 13.09
N LEU A 260 -8.43 -5.80 13.44
CA LEU A 260 -8.74 -6.88 12.49
C LEU A 260 -9.56 -6.35 11.30
N ALA A 261 -10.60 -5.57 11.58
CA ALA A 261 -11.44 -4.98 10.55
C ALA A 261 -10.64 -4.02 9.66
N ALA A 262 -9.77 -3.18 10.23
CA ALA A 262 -8.88 -2.29 9.49
C ALA A 262 -7.89 -3.07 8.61
N SER A 263 -7.37 -4.18 9.11
CA SER A 263 -6.50 -5.08 8.35
C SER A 263 -7.20 -5.60 7.09
N PHE A 264 -8.41 -6.14 7.22
CA PHE A 264 -9.22 -6.57 6.08
C PHE A 264 -9.66 -5.40 5.19
N ALA A 265 -9.96 -4.23 5.76
CA ALA A 265 -10.44 -3.06 5.05
C ALA A 265 -9.42 -2.50 4.04
N SER A 266 -8.13 -2.71 4.28
CA SER A 266 -7.07 -2.19 3.42
C SER A 266 -7.28 -2.54 1.94
N VAL A 267 -7.65 -3.78 1.63
CA VAL A 267 -7.88 -4.22 0.26
C VAL A 267 -9.19 -3.70 -0.36
N LEU A 268 -10.05 -3.07 0.44
CA LEU A 268 -11.29 -2.44 -0.02
C LEU A 268 -11.11 -0.95 -0.35
N VAL A 269 -10.07 -0.28 0.14
CA VAL A 269 -9.87 1.16 -0.03
C VAL A 269 -9.97 1.58 -1.50
N GLN A 270 -9.24 0.90 -2.40
CA GLN A 270 -9.29 1.18 -3.84
C GLN A 270 -10.66 0.87 -4.45
N ILE A 271 -11.25 -0.27 -4.10
CA ILE A 271 -12.54 -0.74 -4.64
C ILE A 271 -13.67 0.24 -4.32
N LEU A 272 -13.61 0.83 -3.12
CA LEU A 272 -14.61 1.76 -2.60
C LEU A 272 -14.28 3.23 -2.88
N GLY A 273 -13.19 3.50 -3.62
CA GLY A 273 -12.79 4.86 -3.99
C GLY A 273 -12.26 5.69 -2.82
N GLY A 274 -11.80 5.05 -1.74
CA GLY A 274 -11.20 5.70 -0.60
C GLY A 274 -9.78 6.19 -0.86
N LEU A 275 -9.30 7.05 0.02
CA LEU A 275 -7.89 7.45 0.13
C LEU A 275 -7.22 6.66 1.26
N PRO A 276 -5.91 6.51 1.25
CA PRO A 276 -5.18 5.93 2.38
C PRO A 276 -5.43 6.71 3.67
N PHE A 277 -5.43 6.01 4.78
CA PHE A 277 -5.60 6.59 6.11
C PHE A 277 -4.87 5.76 7.15
N PHE A 278 -4.66 6.35 8.32
CA PHE A 278 -4.09 5.66 9.47
C PHE A 278 -5.16 5.09 10.39
N VAL A 279 -4.84 3.95 10.98
CA VAL A 279 -5.52 3.40 12.17
C VAL A 279 -4.47 3.26 13.26
N ASP A 280 -4.62 3.99 14.34
CA ASP A 280 -3.67 4.05 15.45
C ASP A 280 -4.26 3.45 16.72
N LEU A 281 -3.52 2.53 17.34
CA LEU A 281 -3.82 1.98 18.65
C LEU A 281 -2.86 2.56 19.69
N TRP A 282 -3.30 3.52 20.45
CA TRP A 282 -2.45 4.20 21.43
C TRP A 282 -2.85 3.89 22.88
N GLY A 283 -1.96 4.09 23.82
CA GLY A 283 -2.22 3.89 25.24
C GLY A 283 -0.97 3.53 26.03
N GLU A 284 -1.13 3.24 27.30
CA GLU A 284 -0.01 2.93 28.20
C GLU A 284 0.76 1.68 27.80
N THR A 285 1.99 1.56 28.29
CA THR A 285 2.85 0.40 28.10
C THR A 285 2.19 -0.86 28.69
N GLU A 286 2.48 -2.03 28.09
CA GLU A 286 1.93 -3.35 28.48
C GLU A 286 0.43 -3.57 28.23
N GLY A 287 -0.27 -2.68 27.55
CA GLY A 287 -1.68 -2.86 27.16
C GLY A 287 -1.96 -3.98 26.14
N GLY A 288 -0.91 -4.57 25.54
CA GLY A 288 -1.04 -5.61 24.51
C GLY A 288 -1.10 -5.06 23.07
N LYS A 289 -0.73 -3.80 22.84
CA LYS A 289 -0.79 -3.11 21.54
C LYS A 289 0.00 -3.82 20.44
N THR A 290 1.26 -4.18 20.71
CA THR A 290 2.10 -4.90 19.74
C THR A 290 1.51 -6.27 19.38
N VAL A 291 0.95 -6.99 20.37
CA VAL A 291 0.28 -8.28 20.10
C VAL A 291 -0.98 -8.07 19.25
N SER A 292 -1.74 -7.01 19.48
CA SER A 292 -2.89 -6.66 18.63
C SER A 292 -2.48 -6.35 17.19
N LEU A 293 -1.34 -5.66 17.01
CA LEU A 293 -0.74 -5.44 15.70
C LEU A 293 -0.34 -6.76 15.03
N MET A 294 0.26 -7.69 15.79
CA MET A 294 0.62 -9.03 15.29
C MET A 294 -0.61 -9.84 14.90
N VAL A 295 -1.68 -9.80 15.68
CA VAL A 295 -2.95 -10.45 15.36
C VAL A 295 -3.52 -9.90 14.04
N ALA A 296 -3.55 -8.59 13.87
CA ALA A 296 -4.03 -7.97 12.64
C ALA A 296 -3.14 -8.28 11.42
N ALA A 297 -1.81 -8.34 11.60
CA ALA A 297 -0.86 -8.68 10.55
C ALA A 297 -0.94 -10.17 10.14
N SER A 298 -1.26 -11.06 11.09
CA SER A 298 -1.37 -12.51 10.84
C SER A 298 -2.50 -12.88 9.87
N VAL A 299 -3.42 -11.97 9.60
CA VAL A 299 -4.44 -12.12 8.54
C VAL A 299 -3.78 -12.41 7.18
N TRP A 300 -2.65 -11.75 6.89
CA TRP A 300 -2.01 -11.72 5.57
C TRP A 300 -0.66 -12.44 5.52
N ALA A 301 0.11 -12.39 6.62
CA ALA A 301 1.53 -12.67 6.57
C ALA A 301 2.08 -13.11 7.93
N ASN A 302 3.35 -13.52 7.94
CA ASN A 302 4.10 -13.74 9.17
C ASN A 302 4.18 -12.43 9.98
N PRO A 303 3.55 -12.36 11.16
CA PRO A 303 3.44 -11.13 11.94
C PRO A 303 4.70 -10.80 12.76
N ASP A 304 5.83 -11.44 12.48
CA ASP A 304 7.08 -11.12 13.17
C ASP A 304 7.59 -9.74 12.75
N GLU A 305 8.13 -8.98 13.68
CA GLU A 305 8.66 -7.63 13.47
C GLU A 305 9.81 -7.59 12.44
N SER A 306 10.55 -8.69 12.28
CA SER A 306 11.60 -8.81 11.26
C SER A 306 11.08 -9.18 9.87
N LYS A 307 9.77 -9.37 9.71
CA LYS A 307 9.10 -9.86 8.50
C LYS A 307 8.14 -8.83 7.92
N TYR A 308 6.86 -8.93 8.26
CA TYR A 308 5.82 -8.08 7.68
C TYR A 308 5.68 -6.74 8.41
N ILE A 309 5.71 -6.77 9.74
CA ILE A 309 5.64 -5.57 10.56
C ILE A 309 6.94 -4.79 10.44
N GLY A 310 6.85 -3.50 10.18
CA GLY A 310 7.97 -2.57 10.19
C GLY A 310 7.85 -1.59 11.34
N ASP A 311 8.72 -0.60 11.36
CA ASP A 311 8.71 0.49 12.32
C ASP A 311 8.90 1.85 11.63
N PHE A 312 8.78 2.92 12.39
CA PHE A 312 9.04 4.30 11.92
C PHE A 312 10.55 4.65 11.90
N LYS A 313 11.42 3.72 12.25
CA LYS A 313 12.89 3.92 12.28
C LYS A 313 13.51 3.80 10.90
N THR A 314 12.90 4.46 9.92
CA THR A 314 13.30 4.41 8.51
C THR A 314 13.16 5.79 7.88
N THR A 315 13.53 5.96 6.61
CA THR A 315 13.39 7.24 5.90
C THR A 315 11.98 7.38 5.29
N ASP A 316 11.53 8.61 5.04
CA ASP A 316 10.30 8.93 4.32
C ASP A 316 10.25 8.24 2.95
N VAL A 317 11.37 8.25 2.21
CA VAL A 317 11.50 7.58 0.90
C VAL A 317 11.29 6.06 1.01
N ALA A 318 11.81 5.44 2.06
CA ALA A 318 11.64 4.00 2.26
C ALA A 318 10.20 3.65 2.67
N LEU A 319 9.52 4.50 3.46
CA LEU A 319 8.11 4.37 3.78
C LEU A 319 7.24 4.48 2.52
N GLU A 320 7.47 5.50 1.67
CA GLU A 320 6.77 5.64 0.39
C GLU A 320 6.98 4.42 -0.53
N ALA A 321 8.22 3.92 -0.62
CA ALA A 321 8.53 2.75 -1.44
C ALA A 321 7.88 1.47 -0.91
N LYS A 322 7.83 1.29 0.43
CA LYS A 322 7.12 0.16 1.06
C LYS A 322 5.62 0.26 0.84
N ALA A 323 5.04 1.47 0.98
CA ALA A 323 3.62 1.70 0.71
C ALA A 323 3.26 1.43 -0.75
N ASP A 324 4.10 1.86 -1.71
CA ASP A 324 3.91 1.59 -3.15
C ASP A 324 3.97 0.08 -3.46
N MET A 325 4.92 -0.65 -2.88
CA MET A 325 5.05 -2.10 -3.04
C MET A 325 3.85 -2.84 -2.45
N LEU A 326 3.43 -2.52 -1.21
CA LEU A 326 2.27 -3.13 -0.57
C LEU A 326 0.97 -2.77 -1.27
N ASN A 327 0.89 -1.58 -1.84
CA ASN A 327 -0.18 -1.03 -2.66
C ASN A 327 -1.57 -1.09 -1.99
N HIS A 328 -2.24 -2.25 -1.92
CA HIS A 328 -3.56 -2.42 -1.30
C HIS A 328 -3.51 -3.23 0.00
N LEU A 329 -2.42 -3.95 0.25
CA LEU A 329 -2.24 -4.66 1.51
C LEU A 329 -1.94 -3.70 2.67
N PRO A 330 -2.38 -3.99 3.90
CA PRO A 330 -2.14 -3.10 5.03
C PRO A 330 -0.65 -2.96 5.34
N MET A 331 -0.24 -1.76 5.71
CA MET A 331 1.12 -1.45 6.14
C MET A 331 1.15 -1.34 7.66
N PHE A 332 1.85 -2.26 8.32
CA PHE A 332 2.00 -2.27 9.77
C PHE A 332 3.28 -1.58 10.19
N LEU A 333 3.16 -0.68 11.19
CA LEU A 333 4.24 0.14 11.71
C LEU A 333 4.21 0.12 13.24
N ASP A 334 5.13 -0.62 13.86
CA ASP A 334 5.21 -0.73 15.32
C ASP A 334 5.87 0.49 15.93
N ASP A 335 5.29 0.97 17.00
CA ASP A 335 5.81 1.94 17.96
C ASP A 335 6.16 3.33 17.37
N THR A 336 5.18 4.22 17.42
CA THR A 336 5.35 5.63 17.02
C THR A 336 6.37 6.38 17.87
N SER A 337 6.76 5.89 19.06
CA SER A 337 7.79 6.50 19.91
C SER A 337 9.21 6.30 19.37
N LYS A 338 9.43 5.28 18.53
CA LYS A 338 10.71 5.00 17.87
C LYS A 338 11.07 6.01 16.75
N VAL A 339 10.21 6.97 16.49
CA VAL A 339 10.46 8.04 15.51
C VAL A 339 11.74 8.79 15.88
N SER A 340 12.74 8.79 14.98
CA SER A 340 13.99 9.54 15.19
C SER A 340 13.70 11.05 15.28
N ALA A 341 14.56 11.82 15.98
CA ALA A 341 14.40 13.26 16.13
C ALA A 341 14.22 13.95 14.76
N ARG A 342 14.99 13.55 13.73
CA ARG A 342 14.90 14.08 12.36
C ARG A 342 13.56 13.78 11.67
N ILE A 343 12.97 12.62 11.94
CA ILE A 343 11.64 12.26 11.40
C ILE A 343 10.56 12.96 12.21
N ARG A 344 10.75 13.15 13.52
CA ARG A 344 9.78 13.84 14.40
C ARG A 344 9.49 15.26 13.94
N ASP A 345 10.50 16.00 13.51
CA ASP A 345 10.35 17.36 13.00
C ASP A 345 9.53 17.42 11.69
N ASN A 346 9.46 16.31 10.94
CA ASN A 346 8.74 16.20 9.67
C ASN A 346 7.59 15.16 9.74
N PHE A 347 7.24 14.67 10.93
CA PHE A 347 6.30 13.56 11.07
C PHE A 347 4.92 13.87 10.51
N GLU A 348 4.45 15.08 10.73
CA GLU A 348 3.20 15.59 10.15
C GLU A 348 3.20 15.52 8.61
N SER A 349 4.30 15.94 7.96
CA SER A 349 4.44 15.82 6.51
C SER A 349 4.42 14.37 6.04
N ILE A 350 5.05 13.46 6.78
CA ILE A 350 5.08 12.02 6.46
C ILE A 350 3.68 11.43 6.54
N VAL A 351 2.94 11.72 7.61
CA VAL A 351 1.54 11.27 7.77
C VAL A 351 0.68 11.80 6.62
N TYR A 352 0.81 13.10 6.31
CA TYR A 352 0.07 13.72 5.22
C TYR A 352 0.40 13.09 3.85
N ASP A 353 1.69 12.89 3.56
CA ASP A 353 2.17 12.29 2.31
C ASP A 353 1.67 10.85 2.15
N LEU A 354 1.80 10.03 3.19
CA LEU A 354 1.30 8.66 3.18
C LEU A 354 -0.22 8.61 2.95
N CYS A 355 -0.98 9.51 3.58
CA CYS A 355 -2.43 9.61 3.37
C CYS A 355 -2.82 10.22 2.03
N SER A 356 -1.90 10.87 1.30
CA SER A 356 -2.19 11.37 -0.05
C SER A 356 -2.30 10.24 -1.08
N GLY A 357 -1.69 9.08 -0.79
CA GLY A 357 -1.66 7.92 -1.65
C GLY A 357 -0.78 8.06 -2.89
N LYS A 358 0.14 9.03 -2.85
CA LYS A 358 1.13 9.28 -3.89
C LYS A 358 2.44 9.80 -3.30
N GLY A 359 3.55 9.34 -3.85
CA GLY A 359 4.89 9.79 -3.45
C GLY A 359 5.26 11.14 -4.06
N LYS A 360 6.36 11.69 -3.55
CA LYS A 360 6.94 12.93 -4.11
C LYS A 360 7.53 12.67 -5.48
N SER A 361 7.25 13.55 -6.45
CA SER A 361 7.87 13.50 -7.76
C SER A 361 9.38 13.77 -7.63
N ARG A 362 10.21 12.90 -8.21
CA ARG A 362 11.68 12.99 -8.16
C ARG A 362 12.25 12.93 -9.57
N SER A 363 13.21 13.81 -9.88
CA SER A 363 13.96 13.74 -11.13
C SER A 363 14.89 12.52 -11.15
N ASN A 364 15.09 11.93 -12.33
CA ASN A 364 16.08 10.88 -12.53
C ASN A 364 17.41 11.46 -13.06
N LYS A 365 18.42 10.61 -13.16
CA LYS A 365 19.75 11.00 -13.67
C LYS A 365 19.77 11.35 -15.17
N GLU A 366 18.70 11.02 -15.89
CA GLU A 366 18.55 11.22 -17.33
C GLU A 366 17.69 12.44 -17.67
N LEU A 367 17.54 13.41 -16.73
CA LEU A 367 16.74 14.63 -16.84
C LEU A 367 15.23 14.37 -17.04
N GLY A 368 14.76 13.17 -16.75
CA GLY A 368 13.35 12.82 -16.69
C GLY A 368 12.80 12.83 -15.27
N VAL A 369 11.54 12.46 -15.12
CA VAL A 369 10.88 12.27 -13.82
C VAL A 369 10.77 10.77 -13.56
N ASN A 370 11.15 10.32 -12.36
CA ASN A 370 10.90 8.95 -11.94
C ASN A 370 9.40 8.67 -11.91
N ARG A 371 9.01 7.41 -12.09
CA ARG A 371 7.64 6.98 -11.85
C ARG A 371 7.20 7.43 -10.47
N GLU A 372 6.03 8.04 -10.38
CA GLU A 372 5.41 8.43 -9.11
C GLU A 372 4.89 7.18 -8.38
N ASN A 373 5.34 6.97 -7.15
CA ASN A 373 4.81 5.92 -6.29
C ASN A 373 3.34 6.19 -5.98
N ARG A 374 2.49 5.15 -5.97
CA ARG A 374 1.06 5.28 -5.69
C ARG A 374 0.55 4.07 -4.93
N TRP A 375 -0.26 4.30 -3.91
CA TRP A 375 -0.84 3.26 -3.07
C TRP A 375 -2.26 3.61 -2.61
N ARG A 376 -3.01 2.61 -2.18
CA ARG A 376 -4.37 2.73 -1.65
C ARG A 376 -4.57 1.71 -0.53
N ASN A 377 -3.81 1.85 0.55
CA ASN A 377 -3.82 0.96 1.69
C ASN A 377 -4.14 1.70 3.00
N ILE A 378 -4.26 0.94 4.07
CA ILE A 378 -4.38 1.45 5.43
C ILE A 378 -3.03 1.24 6.12
N MET A 379 -2.53 2.30 6.75
CA MET A 379 -1.39 2.23 7.66
C MET A 379 -1.93 1.94 9.07
N ILE A 380 -1.53 0.82 9.66
CA ILE A 380 -1.94 0.41 10.99
C ILE A 380 -0.74 0.52 11.91
N CYS A 381 -0.85 1.32 12.96
CA CYS A 381 0.25 1.58 13.87
C CYS A 381 -0.18 1.50 15.33
N ASN A 382 0.79 1.57 16.22
CA ASN A 382 0.58 1.66 17.65
C ASN A 382 1.57 2.64 18.28
N GLY A 383 1.24 3.11 19.48
CA GLY A 383 2.11 4.01 20.22
C GLY A 383 1.66 4.23 21.67
N GLU A 384 2.46 4.98 22.42
CA GLU A 384 2.09 5.39 23.79
C GLU A 384 1.21 6.63 23.81
N ARG A 385 1.24 7.42 22.72
CA ARG A 385 0.46 8.64 22.53
C ARG A 385 -0.29 8.57 21.21
N PRO A 386 -1.47 9.20 21.13
CA PRO A 386 -2.22 9.25 19.88
C PRO A 386 -1.40 9.90 18.76
N LEU A 387 -1.54 9.37 17.56
CA LEU A 387 -0.84 9.87 16.38
C LEU A 387 -1.19 11.32 16.07
N SER A 388 -2.44 11.74 16.34
CA SER A 388 -2.91 13.12 16.23
C SER A 388 -2.11 14.09 17.11
N GLY A 389 -1.56 13.62 18.23
CA GLY A 389 -0.69 14.43 19.11
C GLY A 389 0.64 14.85 18.48
N TYR A 390 1.03 14.26 17.34
CA TYR A 390 2.22 14.63 16.57
C TYR A 390 1.90 15.48 15.33
N VAL A 391 0.61 15.79 15.11
CA VAL A 391 0.11 16.42 13.88
C VAL A 391 -0.72 17.66 14.26
N ASN A 392 -0.40 18.81 13.70
CA ASN A 392 -1.08 20.06 14.00
C ASN A 392 -2.14 20.48 12.95
N GLN A 393 -2.02 19.98 11.72
CA GLN A 393 -2.94 20.35 10.63
C GLN A 393 -4.17 19.46 10.60
N GLY A 394 -5.36 20.05 10.67
CA GLY A 394 -6.63 19.34 10.60
C GLY A 394 -6.80 18.47 9.35
N GLY A 395 -6.10 18.82 8.27
CA GLY A 395 -6.08 18.01 7.04
C GLY A 395 -5.45 16.62 7.20
N ALA A 396 -4.46 16.47 8.08
CA ALA A 396 -3.83 15.19 8.39
C ALA A 396 -4.62 14.44 9.49
N ILE A 397 -5.07 15.14 10.53
CA ILE A 397 -5.90 14.56 11.61
C ILE A 397 -7.17 13.89 11.04
N ASN A 398 -7.79 14.49 10.04
CA ASN A 398 -8.96 13.93 9.33
C ASN A 398 -8.75 12.57 8.63
N ARG A 399 -7.52 12.09 8.60
CA ARG A 399 -7.13 10.83 7.94
C ARG A 399 -6.58 9.82 8.93
N ILE A 400 -6.83 10.04 10.21
CA ILE A 400 -6.41 9.17 11.30
C ILE A 400 -7.66 8.72 12.05
N LEU A 401 -7.80 7.42 12.28
CA LEU A 401 -8.78 6.82 13.17
C LEU A 401 -7.99 6.29 14.37
N GLU A 402 -8.31 6.76 15.56
CA GLU A 402 -7.57 6.47 16.78
C GLU A 402 -8.42 5.70 17.77
N ILE A 403 -7.81 4.72 18.41
CA ILE A 403 -8.42 3.94 19.49
C ILE A 403 -7.47 3.93 20.68
N GLU A 404 -8.00 4.31 21.83
CA GLU A 404 -7.28 4.20 23.09
C GLU A 404 -7.33 2.77 23.63
N CYS A 405 -6.18 2.24 23.99
CA CYS A 405 -6.02 0.96 24.66
C CYS A 405 -5.99 1.22 26.18
N GLY A 406 -7.17 1.36 26.78
CA GLY A 406 -7.31 1.77 28.18
C GLY A 406 -7.02 0.66 29.21
N GLU A 407 -7.13 -0.61 28.80
CA GLU A 407 -6.91 -1.78 29.66
C GLU A 407 -6.17 -2.88 28.91
N LYS A 408 -5.71 -3.91 29.65
CA LYS A 408 -5.07 -5.08 29.01
C LYS A 408 -6.03 -5.77 28.05
N VAL A 409 -5.62 -5.86 26.78
CA VAL A 409 -6.42 -6.51 25.72
C VAL A 409 -6.39 -8.03 25.88
N TYR A 410 -5.30 -8.58 26.39
CA TYR A 410 -5.09 -10.02 26.48
C TYR A 410 -4.80 -10.44 27.93
N GLU A 411 -5.37 -11.57 28.36
CA GLU A 411 -4.99 -12.24 29.61
C GLU A 411 -3.57 -12.83 29.48
N ASP A 412 -3.28 -13.48 28.33
CA ASP A 412 -1.97 -14.04 28.01
C ASP A 412 -1.51 -13.56 26.62
N PRO A 413 -0.83 -12.41 26.55
CA PRO A 413 -0.35 -11.86 25.29
C PRO A 413 0.73 -12.72 24.64
N GLN A 414 1.55 -13.43 25.43
CA GLN A 414 2.63 -14.26 24.90
C GLN A 414 2.11 -15.49 24.16
N THR A 415 1.12 -16.17 24.71
CA THR A 415 0.46 -17.31 24.04
C THR A 415 -0.19 -16.86 22.74
N THR A 416 -0.88 -15.72 22.73
CA THR A 416 -1.47 -15.17 21.50
C THR A 416 -0.40 -14.84 20.46
N ALA A 417 0.67 -14.16 20.84
CA ALA A 417 1.78 -13.82 19.93
C ALA A 417 2.42 -15.07 19.32
N ASN A 418 2.69 -16.08 20.12
CA ASN A 418 3.27 -17.34 19.63
C ASN A 418 2.31 -18.07 18.68
N LEU A 419 1.02 -18.11 18.99
CA LEU A 419 0.03 -18.78 18.15
C LEU A 419 -0.08 -18.12 16.78
N VAL A 420 -0.16 -16.79 16.70
CA VAL A 420 -0.28 -16.10 15.41
C VAL A 420 1.02 -16.11 14.60
N LYS A 421 2.19 -16.23 15.25
CA LYS A 421 3.47 -16.48 14.55
C LYS A 421 3.56 -17.87 13.94
N MET A 422 2.83 -18.84 14.46
CA MET A 422 2.82 -20.23 13.97
C MET A 422 1.62 -20.53 13.07
N ASN A 423 0.64 -19.61 12.96
CA ASN A 423 -0.57 -19.79 12.14
C ASN A 423 -0.96 -18.43 11.56
N TYR A 424 -0.76 -18.23 10.25
CA TYR A 424 -1.02 -16.95 9.58
C TYR A 424 -1.30 -17.09 8.08
N GLY A 425 -1.79 -16.02 7.45
CA GLY A 425 -1.90 -15.83 6.01
C GLY A 425 -3.17 -16.39 5.36
N HIS A 426 -3.85 -17.32 6.00
CA HIS A 426 -5.01 -18.00 5.42
C HIS A 426 -6.23 -17.09 5.29
N ALA A 427 -6.51 -16.26 6.30
CA ALA A 427 -7.72 -15.46 6.35
C ALA A 427 -7.75 -14.37 5.29
N GLY A 428 -6.60 -13.76 4.98
CA GLY A 428 -6.47 -12.74 3.95
C GLY A 428 -6.81 -13.28 2.56
N LYS A 429 -6.28 -14.46 2.22
CA LYS A 429 -6.58 -15.13 0.96
C LYS A 429 -8.06 -15.49 0.83
N ASN A 430 -8.64 -16.06 1.88
CA ASN A 430 -10.07 -16.39 1.92
C ASN A 430 -10.92 -15.11 1.76
N PHE A 431 -10.52 -13.99 2.38
CA PHE A 431 -11.24 -12.74 2.27
C PHE A 431 -11.21 -12.17 0.84
N VAL A 432 -10.07 -12.24 0.16
CA VAL A 432 -9.94 -11.83 -1.25
C VAL A 432 -10.87 -12.65 -2.14
N GLU A 433 -10.94 -13.97 -1.95
CA GLU A 433 -11.86 -14.83 -2.71
C GLU A 433 -13.33 -14.48 -2.43
N ILE A 434 -13.67 -14.15 -1.18
CA ILE A 434 -15.02 -13.68 -0.82
C ILE A 434 -15.34 -12.36 -1.54
N ILE A 435 -14.41 -11.41 -1.58
CA ILE A 435 -14.59 -10.14 -2.30
C ILE A 435 -14.86 -10.39 -3.80
N LYS A 436 -14.08 -11.28 -4.44
CA LYS A 436 -14.29 -11.65 -5.84
C LYS A 436 -15.69 -12.25 -6.08
N GLN A 437 -16.16 -13.11 -5.16
CA GLN A 437 -17.46 -13.75 -5.24
C GLN A 437 -18.62 -12.76 -5.00
N LEU A 438 -18.49 -11.86 -4.03
CA LEU A 438 -19.53 -10.87 -3.71
C LEU A 438 -19.72 -9.84 -4.81
N GLY A 439 -18.64 -9.47 -5.48
CA GLY A 439 -18.61 -8.42 -6.49
C GLY A 439 -18.69 -7.00 -5.92
N ILE A 440 -18.20 -6.05 -6.70
CA ILE A 440 -18.00 -4.66 -6.27
C ILE A 440 -19.33 -3.97 -5.88
N ASP A 441 -20.40 -4.22 -6.62
CA ASP A 441 -21.68 -3.53 -6.40
C ASP A 441 -22.30 -3.89 -5.06
N LYS A 442 -22.24 -5.16 -4.65
CA LYS A 442 -22.73 -5.60 -3.34
C LYS A 442 -21.91 -4.99 -2.21
N ILE A 443 -20.59 -4.93 -2.36
CA ILE A 443 -19.69 -4.33 -1.36
C ILE A 443 -19.95 -2.83 -1.22
N ARG A 444 -20.14 -2.11 -2.34
CA ARG A 444 -20.51 -0.68 -2.33
C ARG A 444 -21.85 -0.43 -1.64
N LYS A 445 -22.82 -1.31 -1.85
CA LYS A 445 -24.11 -1.19 -1.18
C LYS A 445 -23.97 -1.30 0.34
N ILE A 446 -23.19 -2.26 0.84
CA ILE A 446 -22.90 -2.39 2.28
C ILE A 446 -22.23 -1.10 2.80
N GLN A 447 -21.26 -0.55 2.08
CA GLN A 447 -20.61 0.70 2.48
C GLN A 447 -21.59 1.87 2.53
N GLN A 448 -22.47 2.01 1.53
CA GLN A 448 -23.47 3.07 1.49
C GLN A 448 -24.43 3.02 2.68
N GLU A 449 -24.81 1.83 3.15
CA GLU A 449 -25.62 1.66 4.37
C GLU A 449 -24.89 2.28 5.58
N PHE A 450 -23.60 1.99 5.76
CA PHE A 450 -22.80 2.59 6.83
C PHE A 450 -22.58 4.09 6.65
N GLN A 451 -22.31 4.55 5.43
CA GLN A 451 -22.14 5.98 5.16
C GLN A 451 -23.37 6.78 5.55
N THR A 452 -24.58 6.30 5.20
CA THR A 452 -25.84 6.97 5.54
C THR A 452 -25.97 7.19 7.04
N VAL A 453 -25.62 6.17 7.85
CA VAL A 453 -25.72 6.27 9.31
C VAL A 453 -24.63 7.14 9.94
N LEU A 454 -23.44 7.18 9.34
CA LEU A 454 -22.30 7.92 9.87
C LEU A 454 -22.31 9.40 9.46
N PHE A 455 -22.92 9.76 8.32
CA PHE A 455 -22.98 11.15 7.85
C PHE A 455 -24.09 11.98 8.53
N ASP A 456 -25.03 11.33 9.19
CA ASP A 456 -26.08 11.99 9.98
C ASP A 456 -25.58 12.55 11.33
N THR A 457 -24.27 12.61 11.52
CA THR A 457 -23.65 13.09 12.76
C THR A 457 -22.83 14.37 12.50
N ASP A 458 -22.62 15.18 13.52
CA ASP A 458 -21.72 16.36 13.49
C ASP A 458 -20.23 15.98 13.40
N LYS A 459 -19.95 14.71 13.16
CA LYS A 459 -18.60 14.16 13.03
C LYS A 459 -17.96 14.46 11.67
N MET A 460 -16.65 14.30 11.58
CA MET A 460 -15.87 14.61 10.37
C MET A 460 -16.18 13.67 9.21
N GLN A 461 -16.70 14.21 8.11
CA GLN A 461 -17.09 13.44 6.92
C GLN A 461 -15.98 12.55 6.33
N LYS A 462 -14.72 13.02 6.36
CA LYS A 462 -13.59 12.22 5.84
C LYS A 462 -13.27 11.01 6.72
N GLN A 463 -13.28 11.19 8.05
CA GLN A 463 -13.14 10.07 8.99
C GLN A 463 -14.35 9.12 8.88
N SER A 464 -15.56 9.64 8.74
CA SER A 464 -16.77 8.83 8.51
C SER A 464 -16.68 7.98 7.25
N LEU A 465 -16.08 8.52 6.16
CA LEU A 465 -15.81 7.74 4.95
C LEU A 465 -14.82 6.60 5.23
N SER A 466 -13.69 6.89 5.88
CA SER A 466 -12.69 5.88 6.25
C SER A 466 -13.29 4.80 7.17
N LEU A 467 -14.05 5.22 8.18
CA LEU A 467 -14.73 4.32 9.10
C LEU A 467 -15.76 3.43 8.38
N SER A 468 -16.52 3.97 7.41
CA SER A 468 -17.45 3.16 6.62
C SER A 468 -16.77 2.01 5.87
N ILE A 469 -15.54 2.21 5.40
CA ILE A 469 -14.73 1.15 4.76
C ILE A 469 -14.34 0.07 5.79
N VAL A 470 -13.93 0.48 7.00
CA VAL A 470 -13.59 -0.45 8.09
C VAL A 470 -14.80 -1.27 8.51
N LEU A 471 -15.96 -0.64 8.70
CA LEU A 471 -17.20 -1.35 9.06
C LEU A 471 -17.71 -2.27 7.95
N THR A 472 -17.50 -1.91 6.70
CA THR A 472 -17.80 -2.79 5.56
C THR A 472 -16.94 -4.06 5.61
N ALA A 473 -15.66 -3.92 5.92
CA ALA A 473 -14.76 -5.06 6.06
C ALA A 473 -15.12 -5.91 7.30
N ASP A 474 -15.44 -5.28 8.44
CA ASP A 474 -15.92 -5.99 9.63
C ASP A 474 -17.17 -6.82 9.32
N ARG A 475 -18.16 -6.24 8.63
CA ARG A 475 -19.38 -6.94 8.23
C ARG A 475 -19.08 -8.16 7.37
N ILE A 476 -18.24 -7.99 6.33
CA ILE A 476 -17.89 -9.08 5.42
C ILE A 476 -17.08 -10.15 6.16
N ALA A 477 -16.08 -9.76 6.96
CA ALA A 477 -15.26 -10.70 7.71
C ALA A 477 -16.10 -11.45 8.76
N THR A 478 -16.98 -10.77 9.46
CA THR A 478 -17.87 -11.38 10.45
C THR A 478 -18.86 -12.35 9.83
N ASP A 479 -19.45 -12.01 8.66
CA ASP A 479 -20.43 -12.86 7.99
C ASP A 479 -19.81 -14.10 7.33
N TYR A 480 -18.61 -13.97 6.75
CA TYR A 480 -18.05 -15.01 5.87
C TYR A 480 -16.80 -15.70 6.42
N ILE A 481 -15.95 -14.99 7.19
CA ILE A 481 -14.72 -15.56 7.78
C ILE A 481 -15.00 -16.10 9.18
N PHE A 482 -15.40 -15.21 10.10
CA PHE A 482 -15.57 -15.56 11.51
C PHE A 482 -16.89 -16.29 11.79
N LYS A 483 -17.98 -15.88 11.18
CA LYS A 483 -19.34 -16.42 11.38
C LYS A 483 -19.78 -16.43 12.85
N ASP A 484 -19.30 -15.46 13.62
CA ASP A 484 -19.44 -15.34 15.08
C ASP A 484 -20.46 -14.30 15.52
N LYS A 485 -20.99 -13.50 14.58
CA LYS A 485 -21.90 -12.38 14.83
C LYS A 485 -21.33 -11.28 15.74
N ALA A 486 -20.03 -11.28 16.00
CA ALA A 486 -19.36 -10.34 16.87
C ALA A 486 -18.99 -9.04 16.13
N TYR A 487 -19.97 -8.38 15.52
CA TYR A 487 -19.79 -7.11 14.80
C TYR A 487 -19.28 -5.99 15.69
N ILE A 488 -18.64 -5.00 15.09
CA ILE A 488 -18.38 -3.71 15.73
C ILE A 488 -19.72 -2.98 15.84
N SER A 489 -20.11 -2.55 17.08
CA SER A 489 -21.33 -1.76 17.26
C SER A 489 -21.17 -0.36 16.67
N LEU A 490 -22.27 0.24 16.19
CA LEU A 490 -22.23 1.61 15.67
C LEU A 490 -21.84 2.63 16.75
N ASP A 491 -22.24 2.40 18.00
CA ASP A 491 -21.91 3.29 19.11
C ASP A 491 -20.41 3.25 19.42
N ASP A 492 -19.77 2.07 19.42
CA ASP A 492 -18.33 1.95 19.58
C ASP A 492 -17.58 2.52 18.37
N ALA A 493 -18.09 2.29 17.17
CA ALA A 493 -17.50 2.84 15.95
C ALA A 493 -17.53 4.39 15.97
N LYS A 494 -18.61 5.01 16.44
CA LYS A 494 -18.72 6.48 16.52
C LYS A 494 -17.74 7.10 17.51
N LYS A 495 -17.32 6.37 18.56
CA LYS A 495 -16.31 6.84 19.52
C LYS A 495 -14.94 7.05 18.89
N VAL A 496 -14.66 6.39 17.77
CA VAL A 496 -13.41 6.52 17.00
C VAL A 496 -13.38 7.81 16.17
N LEU A 497 -14.54 8.45 15.96
CA LEU A 497 -14.65 9.69 15.19
C LEU A 497 -14.42 10.90 16.07
N SER A 498 -13.50 11.77 15.68
CA SER A 498 -13.29 13.05 16.33
C SER A 498 -14.41 14.03 16.04
N ASP A 499 -14.67 14.93 16.97
CA ASP A 499 -15.63 16.01 16.78
C ASP A 499 -15.10 17.05 15.79
N ARG A 500 -16.01 17.67 15.04
CA ARG A 500 -15.67 18.66 14.02
C ARG A 500 -14.92 19.85 14.62
N ASN A 501 -15.32 20.24 15.84
CA ASN A 501 -14.77 21.37 16.55
C ASN A 501 -13.32 21.12 17.03
N GLU A 502 -12.98 19.88 17.39
CA GLU A 502 -11.63 19.51 17.83
C GLU A 502 -10.59 19.53 16.69
N ILE A 503 -11.05 19.42 15.44
CA ILE A 503 -10.16 19.31 14.26
C ILE A 503 -10.10 20.60 13.46
N SER A 504 -11.10 21.49 13.58
CA SER A 504 -11.11 22.76 12.86
C SER A 504 -9.95 23.64 13.29
N ASP A 505 -9.00 23.90 12.40
CA ASP A 505 -7.85 24.79 12.66
C ASP A 505 -8.32 26.19 13.12
N ASN A 506 -9.48 26.64 12.65
CA ASN A 506 -10.00 27.94 13.01
C ASN A 506 -10.62 27.95 14.42
N GLU A 507 -11.31 26.88 14.81
CA GLU A 507 -11.86 26.72 16.17
C GLU A 507 -10.74 26.49 17.18
N ARG A 508 -9.74 25.69 16.84
CA ARG A 508 -8.52 25.53 17.65
C ARG A 508 -7.77 26.87 17.80
N CYS A 509 -7.68 27.65 16.73
CA CYS A 509 -7.12 29.00 16.78
C CYS A 509 -7.92 29.88 17.74
N TYR A 510 -9.25 29.82 17.69
CA TYR A 510 -10.11 30.58 18.60
C TYR A 510 -9.88 30.19 20.06
N GLN A 511 -9.92 28.91 20.39
CA GLN A 511 -9.64 28.43 21.75
C GLN A 511 -8.23 28.84 22.22
N TYR A 512 -7.24 28.64 21.36
CA TYR A 512 -5.87 29.07 21.66
C TYR A 512 -5.76 30.58 21.97
N LEU A 513 -6.47 31.43 21.22
CA LEU A 513 -6.52 32.85 21.46
C LEU A 513 -7.20 33.16 22.79
N LEU A 514 -8.34 32.51 23.11
CA LEU A 514 -9.03 32.66 24.39
C LEU A 514 -8.14 32.27 25.57
N ASP A 515 -7.46 31.11 25.49
CA ASP A 515 -6.53 30.65 26.52
C ASP A 515 -5.36 31.63 26.72
N LYS A 516 -4.75 32.10 25.62
CA LYS A 516 -3.67 33.09 25.69
C LYS A 516 -4.12 34.41 26.29
N ILE A 517 -5.34 34.86 25.99
CA ILE A 517 -5.91 36.08 26.58
C ILE A 517 -6.13 35.86 28.09
N ALA A 518 -6.72 34.74 28.49
CA ALA A 518 -6.97 34.41 29.90
C ALA A 518 -5.66 34.32 30.71
N MET A 519 -4.66 33.57 30.19
CA MET A 519 -3.34 33.41 30.83
C MET A 519 -2.55 34.73 30.94
N ASN A 520 -2.85 35.71 30.13
CA ASN A 520 -2.13 37.00 30.06
C ASN A 520 -3.06 38.21 30.31
N ALA A 521 -4.02 38.07 31.21
CA ALA A 521 -5.01 39.09 31.53
C ALA A 521 -4.37 40.45 31.89
N THR A 522 -3.20 40.46 32.53
CA THR A 522 -2.44 41.67 32.86
C THR A 522 -2.00 42.51 31.64
N ARG A 523 -1.90 41.91 30.46
CA ARG A 523 -1.58 42.63 29.21
C ARG A 523 -2.77 43.39 28.63
N PHE A 524 -3.96 43.24 29.22
CA PHE A 524 -5.18 43.96 28.87
C PHE A 524 -5.58 45.03 29.92
N ASP A 525 -4.93 44.99 31.10
CA ASP A 525 -5.21 45.92 32.20
C ASP A 525 -4.39 47.22 32.05
N ALA A 526 -5.09 48.34 31.97
CA ALA A 526 -4.48 49.65 31.81
C ALA A 526 -3.54 50.06 32.96
N THR A 527 -3.70 49.44 34.15
CA THR A 527 -2.93 49.80 35.36
C THR A 527 -1.59 49.10 35.47
N THR A 528 -1.34 48.04 34.71
CA THR A 528 -0.10 47.28 34.76
C THR A 528 0.98 47.84 33.84
N ASN A 529 2.23 47.86 34.30
CA ASN A 529 3.39 48.32 33.52
C ASN A 529 4.04 47.17 32.75
N CYS A 530 3.32 46.63 31.76
CA CYS A 530 3.79 45.56 30.88
C CYS A 530 3.46 45.89 29.42
N GLU A 531 4.06 45.16 28.48
CA GLU A 531 3.69 45.24 27.08
C GLU A 531 2.22 44.88 26.90
N LYS A 532 1.45 45.77 26.26
CA LYS A 532 0.01 45.62 26.09
C LYS A 532 -0.32 44.88 24.81
N TRP A 533 -1.24 43.91 24.91
CA TRP A 533 -1.85 43.25 23.76
C TRP A 533 -3.12 43.93 23.27
N GLY A 534 -3.76 44.72 24.15
CA GLY A 534 -5.02 45.37 23.84
C GLY A 534 -5.78 45.80 25.10
N THR A 535 -7.12 45.75 25.02
CA THR A 535 -8.03 46.00 26.14
C THR A 535 -9.24 45.07 26.05
N ILE A 536 -9.89 44.84 27.17
CA ILE A 536 -11.16 44.08 27.22
C ILE A 536 -12.30 45.08 27.43
N ASP A 537 -13.31 45.05 26.55
CA ASP A 537 -14.47 45.95 26.63
C ASP A 537 -15.70 45.19 26.09
N LYS A 538 -16.80 45.23 26.88
CA LYS A 538 -18.14 44.68 26.53
C LYS A 538 -18.14 43.29 25.95
N GLY A 539 -17.42 42.34 26.56
CA GLY A 539 -17.37 40.94 26.13
C GLY A 539 -16.43 40.67 24.95
N PHE A 540 -15.66 41.68 24.52
CA PHE A 540 -14.66 41.53 23.47
C PHE A 540 -13.24 41.75 24.02
N ALA A 541 -12.31 40.91 23.59
CA ALA A 541 -10.89 41.25 23.62
C ALA A 541 -10.54 42.05 22.37
N ILE A 542 -10.14 43.28 22.58
CA ILE A 542 -9.77 44.23 21.53
C ILE A 542 -8.26 44.19 21.40
N LEU A 543 -7.77 43.35 20.52
CA LEU A 543 -6.35 43.05 20.31
C LEU A 543 -5.73 44.03 19.31
N TYR A 544 -4.56 44.61 19.62
CA TYR A 544 -3.75 45.25 18.59
C TYR A 544 -3.49 44.30 17.45
N ASN A 545 -3.56 44.78 16.20
CA ASN A 545 -3.36 43.93 15.04
C ASN A 545 -1.99 43.21 15.04
N GLN A 546 -0.96 43.81 15.60
CA GLN A 546 0.36 43.21 15.75
C GLN A 546 0.31 42.07 16.77
N ALA A 547 -0.26 42.27 17.96
CA ALA A 547 -0.40 41.24 18.98
C ALA A 547 -1.22 40.03 18.47
N PHE A 548 -2.33 40.30 17.78
CA PHE A 548 -3.11 39.26 17.13
C PHE A 548 -2.28 38.44 16.12
N ASN A 549 -1.49 39.13 15.29
CA ASN A 549 -0.61 38.49 14.32
C ASN A 549 0.44 37.58 15.00
N GLU A 550 1.08 38.07 16.04
CA GLU A 550 2.11 37.34 16.80
C GLU A 550 1.52 36.13 17.51
N LEU A 551 0.31 36.24 18.05
CA LEU A 551 -0.39 35.13 18.66
C LEU A 551 -0.73 34.04 17.63
N CYS A 552 -1.27 34.41 16.49
CA CYS A 552 -1.55 33.45 15.43
C CYS A 552 -0.25 32.79 14.92
N ASP A 553 0.82 33.55 14.72
CA ASP A 553 2.11 33.01 14.27
C ASP A 553 2.73 32.06 15.30
N SER A 554 2.64 32.38 16.59
CA SER A 554 3.13 31.51 17.68
C SER A 554 2.35 30.22 17.82
N GLY A 555 1.06 30.22 17.46
CA GLY A 555 0.22 29.04 17.39
C GLY A 555 0.26 28.30 16.05
N HIS A 556 1.04 28.79 15.07
CA HIS A 556 1.11 28.26 13.72
C HIS A 556 -0.22 28.28 12.94
N PHE A 557 -1.10 29.26 13.24
CA PHE A 557 -2.41 29.39 12.59
C PHE A 557 -2.39 30.40 11.45
N SER A 558 -3.21 30.14 10.42
CA SER A 558 -3.41 31.07 9.31
C SER A 558 -4.35 32.20 9.68
N LYS A 559 -3.82 33.40 9.88
CA LYS A 559 -4.58 34.62 10.19
C LYS A 559 -5.74 34.87 9.23
N ARG A 560 -5.47 34.70 7.92
CA ARG A 560 -6.46 34.94 6.87
C ARG A 560 -7.60 33.90 6.92
N SER A 561 -7.28 32.65 7.14
CA SER A 561 -8.27 31.58 7.30
C SER A 561 -9.12 31.82 8.53
N PHE A 562 -8.49 32.08 9.68
CA PHE A 562 -9.17 32.36 10.93
C PHE A 562 -10.11 33.56 10.82
N LEU A 563 -9.63 34.72 10.33
CA LEU A 563 -10.48 35.91 10.21
C LEU A 563 -11.67 35.70 9.27
N SER A 564 -11.49 34.95 8.16
CA SER A 564 -12.60 34.61 7.25
C SER A 564 -13.65 33.74 7.94
N TRP A 565 -13.21 32.75 8.72
CA TRP A 565 -14.09 31.88 9.51
C TRP A 565 -14.77 32.67 10.64
N ALA A 566 -14.01 33.47 11.39
CA ALA A 566 -14.47 34.21 12.54
C ALA A 566 -15.53 35.27 12.19
N ILE A 567 -15.43 35.88 11.01
CA ILE A 567 -16.45 36.79 10.49
C ILE A 567 -17.76 36.02 10.19
N LYS A 568 -17.67 34.85 9.57
CA LYS A 568 -18.84 34.02 9.22
C LYS A 568 -19.58 33.49 10.46
N ASN A 569 -18.87 33.30 11.56
CA ASN A 569 -19.39 32.73 12.80
C ASN A 569 -19.59 33.81 13.89
N ASP A 570 -19.60 35.10 13.52
CA ASP A 570 -19.79 36.25 14.43
C ASP A 570 -18.86 36.26 15.65
N VAL A 571 -17.68 35.66 15.52
CA VAL A 571 -16.62 35.63 16.55
C VAL A 571 -15.75 36.88 16.52
N VAL A 572 -15.64 37.50 15.35
CA VAL A 572 -14.92 38.76 15.16
C VAL A 572 -15.86 39.86 14.62
N GLN A 573 -15.85 40.98 15.27
CA GLN A 573 -16.68 42.13 14.86
C GLN A 573 -16.01 42.91 13.73
N THR A 574 -16.71 43.05 12.59
CA THR A 574 -16.21 43.82 11.41
C THR A 574 -16.50 45.33 11.52
N ASP A 575 -15.78 46.16 10.74
CA ASP A 575 -16.15 47.56 10.54
C ASP A 575 -17.35 47.72 9.58
N SER A 576 -17.81 48.95 9.31
CA SER A 576 -18.91 49.24 8.39
C SER A 576 -18.68 48.77 6.95
N ASN A 577 -17.45 48.47 6.57
CA ASN A 577 -17.04 48.01 5.24
C ASN A 577 -16.77 46.48 5.23
N GLY A 578 -17.04 45.77 6.31
CA GLY A 578 -16.80 44.34 6.44
C GLY A 578 -15.33 43.96 6.73
N ASN A 579 -14.47 44.88 7.07
CA ASN A 579 -13.08 44.58 7.40
C ASN A 579 -12.95 44.00 8.81
N PRO A 580 -12.07 42.99 9.03
CA PRO A 580 -11.89 42.35 10.33
C PRO A 580 -11.17 43.20 11.38
N THR A 581 -10.70 44.38 11.02
CA THR A 581 -10.02 45.29 11.94
C THR A 581 -10.71 46.65 11.99
N LYS A 582 -10.92 47.17 13.21
CA LYS A 582 -11.54 48.46 13.46
C LYS A 582 -10.56 49.42 14.15
N PRO A 583 -10.67 50.72 13.92
CA PRO A 583 -9.93 51.70 14.72
C PRO A 583 -10.50 51.74 16.15
N LYS A 584 -9.62 51.66 17.13
CA LYS A 584 -9.95 51.87 18.56
C LYS A 584 -8.89 52.75 19.20
N LYS A 585 -9.34 53.69 20.02
CA LYS A 585 -8.45 54.50 20.84
C LYS A 585 -8.15 53.75 22.14
N ILE A 586 -6.90 53.33 22.34
CA ILE A 586 -6.40 52.68 23.54
C ILE A 586 -5.27 53.52 24.10
N ASP A 587 -5.32 53.90 25.38
CA ASP A 587 -4.32 54.72 26.06
C ASP A 587 -3.97 56.03 25.30
N GLY A 588 -4.98 56.69 24.73
CA GLY A 588 -4.83 57.94 24.01
C GLY A 588 -4.38 57.81 22.55
N LYS A 589 -3.99 56.62 22.05
CA LYS A 589 -3.53 56.37 20.68
C LYS A 589 -4.56 55.60 19.87
N ASN A 590 -4.79 56.03 18.63
CA ASN A 590 -5.62 55.29 17.68
C ASN A 590 -4.82 54.15 17.04
N SER A 591 -5.35 52.94 17.14
CA SER A 591 -4.76 51.76 16.52
C SER A 591 -5.84 50.92 15.83
N ARG A 592 -5.48 50.19 14.77
CA ARG A 592 -6.37 49.16 14.20
C ARG A 592 -6.29 47.91 15.05
N CYS A 593 -7.46 47.41 15.47
CA CYS A 593 -7.60 46.30 16.40
C CYS A 593 -8.55 45.26 15.85
N VAL A 594 -8.31 44.00 16.21
CA VAL A 594 -9.25 42.89 16.04
C VAL A 594 -10.13 42.79 17.28
N PHE A 595 -11.43 42.75 17.09
CA PHE A 595 -12.42 42.63 18.17
C PHE A 595 -12.87 41.18 18.25
N LEU A 596 -12.25 40.43 19.13
CA LEU A 596 -12.51 38.99 19.34
C LEU A 596 -13.53 38.82 20.47
N LYS A 597 -14.62 38.10 20.21
CA LYS A 597 -15.66 37.78 21.20
C LYS A 597 -15.12 36.81 22.25
N LEU A 598 -15.34 37.11 23.53
CA LEU A 598 -14.83 36.29 24.66
C LEU A 598 -15.86 35.31 25.19
N ILE A 599 -17.16 35.52 24.91
CA ILE A 599 -18.25 34.70 25.38
C ILE A 599 -19.01 34.22 24.13
N PRO A 600 -19.16 32.90 23.92
CA PRO A 600 -20.09 32.36 22.90
C PRO A 600 -21.52 32.83 23.19
N ASP A 601 -22.37 32.93 22.16
CA ASP A 601 -23.80 33.22 22.38
C ASP A 601 -24.42 32.12 23.22
N GLU A 602 -25.27 32.49 24.21
CA GLU A 602 -25.91 31.54 25.15
C GLU A 602 -26.77 30.46 24.48
N SER A 603 -27.02 30.55 23.18
CA SER A 603 -27.78 29.55 22.41
C SER A 603 -26.99 28.26 22.08
N GLU A 604 -25.67 28.21 22.33
CA GLU A 604 -24.80 27.04 22.07
C GLU A 604 -24.17 26.44 23.34
N ILE A 605 -24.48 26.96 24.52
CA ILE A 605 -24.05 26.32 25.77
C ILE A 605 -25.00 25.10 25.99
N SER A 606 -24.52 23.92 25.63
CA SER A 606 -25.16 22.67 26.06
C SER A 606 -25.31 22.68 27.59
N GLU A 607 -26.41 22.15 28.10
CA GLU A 607 -26.79 22.12 29.54
C GLU A 607 -25.69 21.56 30.48
N GLU A 608 -24.59 21.03 29.99
CA GLU A 608 -23.48 20.53 30.77
C GLU A 608 -22.66 21.59 31.50
N TRP A 609 -22.69 22.86 31.06
CA TRP A 609 -21.91 23.95 31.69
C TRP A 609 -22.66 24.68 32.81
N THR A 610 -23.97 24.44 32.99
CA THR A 610 -24.77 25.08 34.05
C THR A 610 -24.65 24.41 35.41
N ASN A 611 -24.01 23.24 35.52
CA ASN A 611 -23.87 22.51 36.80
C ASN A 611 -22.54 22.72 37.54
N VAL A 612 -21.69 23.64 37.16
CA VAL A 612 -20.42 23.96 37.87
C VAL A 612 -20.54 25.22 38.76
N GLN A 613 -21.78 25.67 39.08
CA GLN A 613 -22.00 26.59 40.20
C GLN A 613 -22.45 25.82 41.47
N GLY A 614 -21.60 24.89 41.89
CA GLY A 614 -21.68 24.25 43.19
C GLY A 614 -20.52 24.75 44.04
N GLU A 615 -20.87 25.50 45.09
CA GLU A 615 -20.13 25.88 46.29
C GLU A 615 -18.64 25.55 46.35
N LEU A 616 -17.79 26.58 46.42
CA LEU A 616 -16.38 26.46 46.75
C LEU A 616 -16.25 25.85 48.17
N PRO A 617 -15.47 24.78 48.37
CA PRO A 617 -15.26 24.19 49.69
C PRO A 617 -14.10 24.87 50.38
N PHE A 618 -14.24 26.12 50.80
CA PHE A 618 -13.37 26.75 51.79
C PHE A 618 -14.17 27.85 52.53
N ASP A 619 -14.84 27.45 53.62
CA ASP A 619 -14.96 28.15 54.86
C ASP A 619 -14.44 27.28 55.99
#